data_68638c68082cd99a0784c184321cf82f
#
_entry.id   68638c68082cd99a0784c184321cf82f
#
_cell.length_a   1.000
_cell.length_b   1.000
_cell.length_c   1.000
_cell.angle_alpha   90.00
_cell.angle_beta   90.00
_cell.angle_gamma   90.00
#
_symmetry.space_group_name_H-M   'P 1'
#
loop_
_entity.id
_entity.type
_entity.pdbx_description
1 polymer ?
#
loop_
_entity_poly.entity_id
_entity_poly.type
_entity_poly.pdbx_seq_one_letter_code
_entity_poly.pdbx_strand_id
1 'polypeptide(L)'
;MKAGPGGGLCSNNSMRLRSAGALAGAGDSGTTGTMNKRVRKAVFPVAGLGTRFLPATKAMPKEMLPVVDRPLIQHVVDEAREAGIEHFIFVTGRNKGVIEDHFDRQFELEMALLERQKHAALEFMSQDLPIPGSTSFTRQQEPLGLGHAVWCARELIGRDPFALLLPDVLVQHSPGCLAQMLEAARELDDKVNVVAVEEVPRERVDQYGVVGVGPTKGKTFAITSMVEKPRVERAPSNLILTGRYILQPEILDVLQTQDRGAGGEIQLTDAMIELSRTQNFYGLKFEGRSFDCGSKIGFLAANVSYALERKDIAPGFRAEIKRILGELNGG
;
A
#
# COMPACT_ATOMS: atom_id res chain seq x y z
N MET A 1 -12.56 -71.32 9.64
CA MET A 1 -12.56 -71.37 11.14
C MET A 1 -11.96 -70.04 11.62
N LYS A 2 -12.75 -69.34 12.47
CA LYS A 2 -12.41 -68.29 13.46
C LYS A 2 -11.73 -67.02 12.85
N ALA A 3 -12.33 -65.87 12.56
CA ALA A 3 -12.99 -64.87 13.43
C ALA A 3 -12.07 -64.34 14.55
N GLY A 4 -11.83 -63.03 14.53
CA GLY A 4 -11.40 -62.22 15.65
C GLY A 4 -11.03 -60.80 15.28
N PRO A 5 -11.60 -59.78 15.92
CA PRO A 5 -11.63 -58.39 15.46
C PRO A 5 -10.71 -57.48 16.30
N GLY A 6 -10.45 -56.31 15.78
CA GLY A 6 -9.91 -55.17 16.53
C GLY A 6 -9.66 -54.03 15.56
N GLY A 7 -10.34 -52.97 15.50
CA GLY A 7 -10.87 -52.09 16.54
C GLY A 7 -9.83 -51.02 16.87
N GLY A 8 -9.91 -49.87 16.18
CA GLY A 8 -8.99 -48.75 16.48
C GLY A 8 -9.35 -47.49 15.69
N LEU A 9 -10.37 -46.79 16.12
CA LEU A 9 -10.45 -45.35 16.43
C LEU A 9 -9.89 -44.37 15.42
N CYS A 10 -10.73 -43.94 14.48
CA CYS A 10 -10.69 -42.62 13.88
C CYS A 10 -10.95 -41.58 14.97
N SER A 11 -9.94 -40.81 15.34
CA SER A 11 -10.14 -39.60 16.13
C SER A 11 -10.56 -38.46 15.22
N ASN A 12 -11.85 -38.15 15.23
CA ASN A 12 -12.42 -36.92 14.72
C ASN A 12 -11.85 -35.74 15.48
N ASN A 13 -10.98 -34.96 14.86
CA ASN A 13 -10.59 -33.67 15.37
C ASN A 13 -11.54 -32.63 14.77
N SER A 14 -12.69 -32.45 15.39
CA SER A 14 -13.66 -31.41 15.07
C SER A 14 -13.10 -30.04 15.48
N MET A 15 -12.69 -29.28 14.53
CA MET A 15 -12.34 -27.86 14.66
C MET A 15 -13.58 -27.09 15.15
N ARG A 16 -13.65 -26.81 16.45
CA ARG A 16 -14.71 -25.95 17.02
C ARG A 16 -14.52 -24.51 16.58
N LEU A 17 -15.41 -24.05 15.72
CA LEU A 17 -15.67 -22.64 15.50
C LEU A 17 -16.10 -22.01 16.84
N ARG A 18 -15.32 -21.10 17.38
CA ARG A 18 -15.71 -20.32 18.54
C ARG A 18 -16.86 -19.41 18.14
N SER A 19 -18.01 -19.67 18.72
CA SER A 19 -19.21 -18.85 18.61
C SER A 19 -18.95 -17.48 19.22
N ALA A 20 -19.12 -16.41 18.41
CA ALA A 20 -19.19 -15.05 18.89
C ALA A 20 -20.42 -14.88 19.80
N GLY A 21 -20.18 -14.37 21.00
CA GLY A 21 -21.21 -14.13 22.00
C GLY A 21 -22.24 -13.10 21.52
N ALA A 22 -23.49 -13.38 21.85
CA ALA A 22 -24.65 -12.52 21.63
C ALA A 22 -24.49 -11.21 22.39
N LEU A 23 -24.54 -10.09 21.67
CA LEU A 23 -24.72 -8.76 22.25
C LEU A 23 -26.22 -8.52 22.43
N ALA A 24 -26.60 -8.35 23.70
CA ALA A 24 -27.93 -7.93 24.11
C ALA A 24 -28.23 -6.52 23.62
N GLY A 25 -29.45 -6.32 23.12
CA GLY A 25 -29.93 -5.04 22.66
C GLY A 25 -30.05 -4.01 23.78
N ALA A 26 -29.51 -2.83 23.54
CA ALA A 26 -29.82 -1.60 24.26
C ALA A 26 -30.44 -0.64 23.24
N GLY A 27 -31.61 -0.10 23.63
CA GLY A 27 -32.46 0.73 22.80
C GLY A 27 -31.75 1.99 22.26
N ASP A 28 -32.00 2.25 21.02
CA ASP A 28 -31.57 3.42 20.26
C ASP A 28 -32.43 4.63 20.62
N SER A 29 -31.85 5.57 21.37
CA SER A 29 -32.37 6.93 21.48
C SER A 29 -31.60 7.80 20.48
N GLY A 30 -32.29 8.18 19.40
CA GLY A 30 -31.73 8.91 18.27
C GLY A 30 -30.98 10.19 18.65
N THR A 31 -29.69 10.14 18.43
CA THR A 31 -28.86 11.30 18.11
C THR A 31 -28.14 10.98 16.83
N THR A 32 -28.52 11.64 15.74
CA THR A 32 -27.83 11.62 14.46
C THR A 32 -26.47 12.34 14.58
N GLY A 33 -25.58 11.79 15.40
CA GLY A 33 -24.16 12.09 15.33
C GLY A 33 -23.60 11.27 14.17
N THR A 34 -23.13 11.93 13.13
CA THR A 34 -22.34 11.31 12.06
C THR A 34 -21.13 10.64 12.71
N MET A 35 -21.23 9.31 12.95
CA MET A 35 -20.10 8.53 13.43
C MET A 35 -18.98 8.66 12.40
N ASN A 36 -17.83 9.17 12.83
CA ASN A 36 -16.62 9.24 12.04
C ASN A 36 -16.29 7.82 11.56
N LYS A 37 -16.42 7.58 10.26
CA LYS A 37 -16.17 6.27 9.68
C LYS A 37 -14.66 6.02 9.66
N ARG A 38 -14.21 5.07 10.45
CA ARG A 38 -12.80 4.63 10.47
C ARG A 38 -12.36 4.15 9.08
N VAL A 39 -11.17 4.54 8.65
CA VAL A 39 -10.53 4.01 7.44
C VAL A 39 -10.19 2.52 7.68
N ARG A 40 -10.85 1.63 6.96
CA ARG A 40 -10.70 0.17 7.09
C ARG A 40 -10.22 -0.49 5.80
N LYS A 41 -10.30 0.22 4.69
CA LYS A 41 -10.01 -0.27 3.35
C LYS A 41 -8.78 0.42 2.79
N ALA A 42 -7.93 -0.34 2.12
CA ALA A 42 -6.79 0.21 1.37
C ALA A 42 -6.83 -0.26 -0.08
N VAL A 43 -6.57 0.66 -1.00
CA VAL A 43 -6.51 0.41 -2.44
C VAL A 43 -5.06 0.41 -2.90
N PHE A 44 -4.68 -0.62 -3.66
CA PHE A 44 -3.35 -0.80 -4.23
C PHE A 44 -3.46 -0.86 -5.76
N PRO A 45 -3.11 0.22 -6.48
CA PRO A 45 -3.11 0.21 -7.94
C PRO A 45 -1.86 -0.53 -8.46
N VAL A 46 -2.07 -1.74 -8.97
CA VAL A 46 -1.02 -2.62 -9.49
C VAL A 46 -1.17 -2.93 -10.99
N ALA A 47 -1.95 -2.14 -11.72
CA ALA A 47 -2.21 -2.36 -13.16
C ALA A 47 -1.10 -1.82 -14.08
N GLY A 48 -0.13 -1.07 -13.56
CA GLY A 48 0.92 -0.41 -14.34
C GLY A 48 1.83 -1.39 -15.10
N LEU A 49 2.33 -0.97 -16.27
CA LEU A 49 3.13 -1.83 -17.18
C LEU A 49 4.58 -2.02 -16.73
N GLY A 50 5.11 -1.19 -15.84
CA GLY A 50 6.47 -1.33 -15.30
C GLY A 50 7.60 -1.14 -16.32
N THR A 51 7.40 -0.33 -17.35
CA THR A 51 8.33 -0.18 -18.49
C THR A 51 9.73 0.30 -18.11
N ARG A 52 9.90 1.00 -16.98
CA ARG A 52 11.22 1.47 -16.50
C ARG A 52 12.17 0.34 -16.11
N PHE A 53 11.64 -0.85 -15.83
CA PHE A 53 12.39 -2.05 -15.43
C PHE A 53 12.50 -3.13 -16.52
N LEU A 54 12.18 -2.79 -17.76
CA LEU A 54 12.45 -3.70 -18.87
C LEU A 54 13.96 -3.99 -18.97
N PRO A 55 14.36 -5.22 -19.26
CA PRO A 55 13.51 -6.37 -19.67
C PRO A 55 12.92 -7.20 -18.52
N ALA A 56 13.29 -6.95 -17.24
CA ALA A 56 12.84 -7.75 -16.09
C ALA A 56 11.31 -7.81 -15.98
N THR A 57 10.64 -6.70 -16.22
CA THR A 57 9.18 -6.58 -16.12
C THR A 57 8.43 -7.04 -17.38
N LYS A 58 9.11 -7.65 -18.33
CA LYS A 58 8.48 -8.27 -19.51
C LYS A 58 7.53 -9.40 -19.12
N ALA A 59 7.92 -10.21 -18.13
CA ALA A 59 7.17 -11.38 -17.68
C ALA A 59 6.72 -11.31 -16.21
N MET A 60 7.23 -10.33 -15.44
CA MET A 60 6.95 -10.17 -14.02
C MET A 60 6.47 -8.76 -13.75
N PRO A 61 5.37 -8.58 -12.99
CA PRO A 61 4.95 -7.26 -12.52
C PRO A 61 6.06 -6.57 -11.72
N LYS A 62 6.22 -5.25 -11.88
CA LYS A 62 7.22 -4.48 -11.10
C LYS A 62 6.97 -4.60 -9.59
N GLU A 63 5.73 -4.74 -9.20
CA GLU A 63 5.27 -4.87 -7.82
C GLU A 63 5.75 -6.18 -7.16
N MET A 64 6.16 -7.16 -7.98
CA MET A 64 6.74 -8.44 -7.54
C MET A 64 8.27 -8.44 -7.52
N LEU A 65 8.93 -7.35 -7.88
CA LEU A 65 10.38 -7.23 -7.74
C LEU A 65 10.74 -7.28 -6.24
N PRO A 66 11.70 -8.13 -5.83
CA PRO A 66 12.01 -8.31 -4.42
C PRO A 66 12.89 -7.19 -3.87
N VAL A 67 12.53 -6.66 -2.72
CA VAL A 67 13.43 -5.89 -1.85
C VAL A 67 13.92 -6.86 -0.79
N VAL A 68 15.17 -7.26 -0.90
CA VAL A 68 15.81 -8.37 -0.20
C VAL A 68 15.15 -9.70 -0.56
N ASP A 69 14.18 -10.17 0.19
CA ASP A 69 13.48 -11.45 0.02
C ASP A 69 11.94 -11.34 -0.02
N ARG A 70 11.42 -10.11 0.00
CA ARG A 70 9.97 -9.83 -0.05
C ARG A 70 9.62 -8.96 -1.25
N PRO A 71 8.55 -9.26 -2.00
CA PRO A 71 8.09 -8.39 -3.09
C PRO A 71 7.74 -6.99 -2.61
N LEU A 72 7.91 -5.97 -3.45
CA LEU A 72 7.52 -4.59 -3.17
C LEU A 72 6.10 -4.48 -2.61
N ILE A 73 5.16 -5.16 -3.24
CA ILE A 73 3.75 -5.13 -2.83
C ILE A 73 3.55 -5.65 -1.40
N GLN A 74 4.33 -6.65 -0.96
CA GLN A 74 4.22 -7.19 0.39
C GLN A 74 4.59 -6.14 1.44
N HIS A 75 5.67 -5.38 1.23
CA HIS A 75 6.06 -4.30 2.15
C HIS A 75 4.96 -3.27 2.32
N VAL A 76 4.26 -2.90 1.23
CA VAL A 76 3.20 -1.90 1.25
C VAL A 76 1.91 -2.44 1.89
N VAL A 77 1.61 -3.72 1.69
CA VAL A 77 0.48 -4.40 2.35
C VAL A 77 0.76 -4.56 3.85
N ASP A 78 2.00 -4.87 4.24
CA ASP A 78 2.39 -4.96 5.65
C ASP A 78 2.25 -3.61 6.35
N GLU A 79 2.70 -2.50 5.73
CA GLU A 79 2.48 -1.15 6.23
C GLU A 79 0.99 -0.87 6.48
N ALA A 80 0.13 -1.24 5.54
CA ALA A 80 -1.31 -1.05 5.69
C ALA A 80 -1.90 -1.94 6.78
N ARG A 81 -1.45 -3.19 6.90
CA ARG A 81 -1.87 -4.15 7.93
C ARG A 81 -1.49 -3.64 9.33
N GLU A 82 -0.25 -3.18 9.51
CA GLU A 82 0.25 -2.60 10.76
C GLU A 82 -0.52 -1.33 11.16
N ALA A 83 -0.95 -0.54 10.18
CA ALA A 83 -1.81 0.63 10.40
C ALA A 83 -3.25 0.28 10.79
N GLY A 84 -3.63 -1.01 10.75
CA GLY A 84 -4.95 -1.51 11.13
C GLY A 84 -5.97 -1.51 10.00
N ILE A 85 -5.54 -1.56 8.76
CA ILE A 85 -6.41 -1.81 7.60
C ILE A 85 -6.92 -3.27 7.67
N GLU A 86 -8.19 -3.45 7.36
CA GLU A 86 -8.90 -4.72 7.47
C GLU A 86 -9.23 -5.31 6.09
N HIS A 87 -9.30 -4.50 5.04
CA HIS A 87 -9.62 -4.96 3.68
C HIS A 87 -8.68 -4.35 2.64
N PHE A 88 -8.05 -5.22 1.84
CA PHE A 88 -7.02 -4.91 0.86
C PHE A 88 -7.60 -5.06 -0.54
N ILE A 89 -7.67 -3.97 -1.30
CA ILE A 89 -8.28 -3.91 -2.63
C ILE A 89 -7.18 -3.70 -3.67
N PHE A 90 -6.93 -4.71 -4.49
CA PHE A 90 -5.94 -4.65 -5.56
C PHE A 90 -6.61 -4.30 -6.88
N VAL A 91 -6.17 -3.21 -7.52
CA VAL A 91 -6.60 -2.85 -8.86
C VAL A 91 -5.58 -3.37 -9.85
N THR A 92 -5.85 -4.55 -10.40
CA THR A 92 -4.93 -5.29 -11.27
C THR A 92 -5.16 -4.97 -12.76
N GLY A 93 -4.24 -5.44 -13.58
CA GLY A 93 -4.33 -5.38 -15.04
C GLY A 93 -4.09 -6.75 -15.67
N ARG A 94 -3.86 -6.75 -16.98
CA ARG A 94 -3.47 -7.96 -17.70
C ARG A 94 -2.07 -8.43 -17.25
N ASN A 95 -1.88 -9.75 -17.14
CA ASN A 95 -0.63 -10.41 -16.74
C ASN A 95 -0.17 -10.09 -15.30
N LYS A 96 -1.13 -9.89 -14.38
CA LYS A 96 -0.86 -9.61 -12.96
C LYS A 96 -1.25 -10.79 -12.03
N GLY A 97 -1.58 -11.97 -12.55
CA GLY A 97 -2.01 -13.14 -11.77
C GLY A 97 -1.03 -13.55 -10.66
N VAL A 98 0.28 -13.39 -10.88
CA VAL A 98 1.28 -13.67 -9.85
C VAL A 98 1.15 -12.82 -8.57
N ILE A 99 0.46 -11.66 -8.63
CA ILE A 99 0.14 -10.87 -7.44
C ILE A 99 -1.01 -11.54 -6.66
N GLU A 100 -2.00 -12.08 -7.37
CA GLU A 100 -3.09 -12.84 -6.78
C GLU A 100 -2.54 -14.11 -6.13
N ASP A 101 -1.71 -14.86 -6.87
CA ASP A 101 -1.04 -16.08 -6.38
C ASP A 101 -0.15 -15.82 -5.15
N HIS A 102 0.47 -14.65 -5.05
CA HIS A 102 1.33 -14.29 -3.91
C HIS A 102 0.53 -14.16 -2.60
N PHE A 103 -0.70 -13.65 -2.68
CA PHE A 103 -1.57 -13.49 -1.51
C PHE A 103 -2.51 -14.69 -1.29
N ASP A 104 -2.32 -15.78 -2.02
CA ASP A 104 -3.06 -17.03 -1.84
C ASP A 104 -2.16 -18.14 -1.30
N ARG A 105 -2.78 -19.22 -0.84
CA ARG A 105 -2.07 -20.38 -0.31
C ARG A 105 -1.38 -21.16 -1.43
N GLN A 106 -0.14 -21.51 -1.21
CA GLN A 106 0.66 -22.34 -2.11
C GLN A 106 0.67 -23.79 -1.58
N PHE A 107 -0.45 -24.49 -1.74
CA PHE A 107 -0.70 -25.78 -1.12
C PHE A 107 0.43 -26.81 -1.40
N GLU A 108 0.88 -26.93 -2.66
CA GLU A 108 1.93 -27.89 -3.03
C GLU A 108 3.25 -27.55 -2.35
N LEU A 109 3.61 -26.26 -2.25
CA LEU A 109 4.82 -25.83 -1.56
C LEU A 109 4.70 -26.07 -0.05
N GLU A 110 3.56 -25.75 0.55
CA GLU A 110 3.30 -25.99 1.97
C GLU A 110 3.44 -27.47 2.31
N MET A 111 2.87 -28.37 1.49
CA MET A 111 3.00 -29.83 1.66
C MET A 111 4.45 -30.29 1.54
N ALA A 112 5.18 -29.82 0.53
CA ALA A 112 6.59 -30.16 0.33
C ALA A 112 7.48 -29.68 1.50
N LEU A 113 7.20 -28.52 2.07
CA LEU A 113 7.90 -28.01 3.26
C LEU A 113 7.57 -28.81 4.51
N LEU A 114 6.31 -29.22 4.66
CA LEU A 114 5.86 -30.08 5.77
C LEU A 114 6.54 -31.44 5.74
N GLU A 115 6.55 -32.11 4.59
CA GLU A 115 7.24 -33.40 4.39
C GLU A 115 8.75 -33.32 4.70
N ARG A 116 9.38 -32.18 4.41
CA ARG A 116 10.78 -31.90 4.70
C ARG A 116 11.03 -31.36 6.10
N GLN A 117 10.01 -31.28 6.95
CA GLN A 117 10.05 -30.78 8.34
C GLN A 117 10.60 -29.32 8.43
N LYS A 118 10.36 -28.49 7.40
CA LYS A 118 10.79 -27.08 7.37
C LYS A 118 9.75 -26.17 8.03
N HIS A 119 9.48 -26.40 9.31
CA HIS A 119 8.41 -25.69 10.04
C HIS A 119 8.61 -24.16 10.10
N ALA A 120 9.86 -23.69 10.24
CA ALA A 120 10.14 -22.24 10.26
C ALA A 120 9.79 -21.56 8.93
N ALA A 121 9.99 -22.23 7.77
CA ALA A 121 9.61 -21.70 6.48
C ALA A 121 8.08 -21.66 6.31
N LEU A 122 7.37 -22.69 6.80
CA LEU A 122 5.91 -22.73 6.82
C LEU A 122 5.32 -21.60 7.67
N GLU A 123 5.85 -21.40 8.87
CA GLU A 123 5.43 -20.33 9.76
C GLU A 123 5.65 -18.95 9.12
N PHE A 124 6.83 -18.72 8.54
CA PHE A 124 7.15 -17.49 7.83
C PHE A 124 6.16 -17.20 6.69
N MET A 125 5.86 -18.20 5.85
CA MET A 125 4.89 -18.05 4.76
C MET A 125 3.47 -17.77 5.27
N SER A 126 3.05 -18.42 6.37
CA SER A 126 1.69 -18.26 6.90
C SER A 126 1.43 -16.86 7.49
N GLN A 127 2.48 -16.16 7.97
CA GLN A 127 2.36 -14.82 8.52
C GLN A 127 2.04 -13.77 7.45
N ASP A 128 2.41 -14.03 6.20
CA ASP A 128 2.20 -13.11 5.08
C ASP A 128 0.80 -13.23 4.46
N LEU A 129 0.09 -14.33 4.74
CA LEU A 129 -1.24 -14.56 4.18
C LEU A 129 -2.29 -13.62 4.79
N PRO A 130 -3.13 -12.99 3.97
CA PRO A 130 -4.28 -12.24 4.45
C PRO A 130 -5.30 -13.16 5.13
N ILE A 131 -6.12 -12.58 6.00
CA ILE A 131 -7.27 -13.28 6.59
C ILE A 131 -8.27 -13.61 5.47
N PRO A 132 -8.85 -14.82 5.42
CA PRO A 132 -9.84 -15.16 4.40
C PRO A 132 -10.96 -14.13 4.28
N GLY A 133 -11.21 -13.63 3.04
CA GLY A 133 -12.19 -12.60 2.75
C GLY A 133 -11.72 -11.16 2.97
N SER A 134 -10.47 -10.92 3.42
CA SER A 134 -9.92 -9.56 3.60
C SER A 134 -9.28 -9.00 2.34
N THR A 135 -9.19 -9.74 1.25
CA THR A 135 -8.63 -9.29 -0.04
C THR A 135 -9.69 -9.30 -1.13
N SER A 136 -9.61 -8.32 -2.03
CA SER A 136 -10.41 -8.24 -3.25
C SER A 136 -9.55 -7.78 -4.42
N PHE A 137 -9.83 -8.34 -5.59
CA PHE A 137 -9.16 -7.99 -6.82
C PHE A 137 -10.18 -7.45 -7.82
N THR A 138 -9.90 -6.28 -8.39
CA THR A 138 -10.66 -5.70 -9.51
C THR A 138 -9.72 -5.33 -10.64
N ARG A 139 -10.24 -5.05 -11.82
CA ARG A 139 -9.39 -4.83 -13.00
C ARG A 139 -9.54 -3.44 -13.57
N GLN A 140 -8.40 -2.82 -13.83
CA GLN A 140 -8.29 -1.70 -14.74
C GLN A 140 -8.04 -2.28 -16.15
N GLN A 141 -9.07 -2.25 -17.00
CA GLN A 141 -9.01 -2.86 -18.34
C GLN A 141 -8.17 -2.05 -19.33
N GLU A 142 -8.15 -0.73 -19.16
CA GLU A 142 -7.38 0.21 -19.96
C GLU A 142 -6.46 1.05 -19.09
N PRO A 143 -5.21 1.32 -19.49
CA PRO A 143 -4.23 2.07 -18.72
C PRO A 143 -4.50 3.59 -18.79
N LEU A 144 -5.63 4.04 -18.24
CA LEU A 144 -6.10 5.42 -18.29
C LEU A 144 -5.62 6.27 -17.11
N GLY A 145 -4.59 5.87 -16.38
CA GLY A 145 -4.01 6.64 -15.28
C GLY A 145 -4.47 6.22 -13.89
N LEU A 146 -3.91 6.89 -12.88
CA LEU A 146 -4.12 6.56 -11.47
C LEU A 146 -5.55 6.83 -11.01
N GLY A 147 -6.14 7.95 -11.41
CA GLY A 147 -7.53 8.27 -11.08
C GLY A 147 -8.50 7.20 -11.59
N HIS A 148 -8.30 6.72 -12.82
CA HIS A 148 -9.10 5.63 -13.37
C HIS A 148 -8.91 4.33 -12.59
N ALA A 149 -7.70 4.00 -12.15
CA ALA A 149 -7.46 2.82 -11.31
C ALA A 149 -8.27 2.90 -10.00
N VAL A 150 -8.25 4.05 -9.32
CA VAL A 150 -9.04 4.28 -8.11
C VAL A 150 -10.54 4.15 -8.40
N TRP A 151 -11.02 4.74 -9.49
CA TRP A 151 -12.43 4.63 -9.88
C TRP A 151 -12.87 3.18 -10.18
N CYS A 152 -11.97 2.35 -10.72
CA CYS A 152 -12.26 0.92 -10.93
C CYS A 152 -12.51 0.15 -9.62
N ALA A 153 -12.06 0.66 -8.49
CA ALA A 153 -12.30 0.07 -7.17
C ALA A 153 -13.58 0.57 -6.47
N ARG A 154 -14.36 1.49 -7.06
CA ARG A 154 -15.49 2.18 -6.43
C ARG A 154 -16.52 1.27 -5.77
N GLU A 155 -16.86 0.14 -6.40
CA GLU A 155 -17.85 -0.81 -5.85
C GLU A 155 -17.34 -1.50 -4.59
N LEU A 156 -16.03 -1.75 -4.51
CA LEU A 156 -15.38 -2.36 -3.34
C LEU A 156 -15.13 -1.32 -2.23
N ILE A 157 -14.83 -0.08 -2.59
CA ILE A 157 -14.69 1.04 -1.64
C ILE A 157 -16.06 1.38 -1.05
N GLY A 158 -17.08 1.50 -1.88
CA GLY A 158 -18.41 1.95 -1.49
C GLY A 158 -18.41 3.41 -1.05
N ARG A 159 -19.05 3.71 0.07
CA ARG A 159 -19.16 5.05 0.66
C ARG A 159 -18.38 5.18 1.96
N ASP A 160 -17.25 4.51 2.07
CA ASP A 160 -16.36 4.60 3.22
C ASP A 160 -15.08 5.38 2.85
N PRO A 161 -14.48 6.12 3.80
CA PRO A 161 -13.15 6.66 3.60
C PRO A 161 -12.15 5.51 3.43
N PHE A 162 -11.15 5.72 2.61
CA PHE A 162 -10.18 4.67 2.28
C PHE A 162 -8.76 5.21 2.20
N ALA A 163 -7.80 4.32 2.40
CA ALA A 163 -6.41 4.59 2.10
C ALA A 163 -6.07 4.20 0.66
N LEU A 164 -5.19 4.95 0.03
CA LEU A 164 -4.61 4.60 -1.26
C LEU A 164 -3.09 4.58 -1.10
N LEU A 165 -2.47 3.45 -1.45
CA LEU A 165 -1.03 3.26 -1.34
C LEU A 165 -0.45 2.86 -2.70
N LEU A 166 0.49 3.66 -3.20
CA LEU A 166 1.23 3.32 -4.41
C LEU A 166 2.28 2.27 -4.10
N PRO A 167 2.27 1.10 -4.77
CA PRO A 167 3.13 -0.03 -4.43
C PRO A 167 4.61 0.19 -4.73
N ASP A 168 4.95 1.15 -5.55
CA ASP A 168 6.33 1.48 -5.92
C ASP A 168 6.99 2.55 -5.05
N VAL A 169 6.33 2.96 -3.98
CA VAL A 169 6.94 3.81 -2.95
C VAL A 169 7.01 3.03 -1.64
N LEU A 170 8.19 2.84 -1.11
CA LEU A 170 8.40 2.25 0.22
C LEU A 170 8.74 3.34 1.22
N VAL A 171 8.22 3.24 2.44
CA VAL A 171 8.59 4.10 3.56
C VAL A 171 9.11 3.23 4.70
N GLN A 172 10.37 3.46 5.08
CA GLN A 172 11.05 2.73 6.13
C GLN A 172 11.01 3.53 7.42
N HIS A 173 10.12 3.15 8.31
CA HIS A 173 9.91 3.71 9.65
C HIS A 173 8.95 2.84 10.47
N SER A 174 9.04 2.92 11.79
CA SER A 174 8.04 2.36 12.70
C SER A 174 7.64 3.43 13.73
N PRO A 175 6.37 3.84 13.78
CA PRO A 175 5.22 3.37 12.98
C PRO A 175 5.31 3.77 11.50
N GLY A 176 4.76 2.95 10.59
CA GLY A 176 4.73 3.19 9.15
C GLY A 176 4.01 4.50 8.77
N CYS A 177 4.21 4.96 7.53
CA CYS A 177 3.64 6.23 7.05
C CYS A 177 2.11 6.27 7.18
N LEU A 178 1.41 5.21 6.77
CA LEU A 178 -0.05 5.17 6.88
C LEU A 178 -0.54 5.24 8.33
N ALA A 179 0.16 4.61 9.28
CA ALA A 179 -0.19 4.69 10.70
C ALA A 179 -0.07 6.13 11.22
N GLN A 180 0.99 6.85 10.84
CA GLN A 180 1.18 8.26 11.17
C GLN A 180 0.07 9.14 10.57
N MET A 181 -0.34 8.85 9.31
CA MET A 181 -1.45 9.57 8.66
C MET A 181 -2.79 9.35 9.35
N LEU A 182 -3.07 8.12 9.77
CA LEU A 182 -4.32 7.79 10.49
C LEU A 182 -4.35 8.43 11.87
N GLU A 183 -3.21 8.53 12.56
CA GLU A 183 -3.11 9.26 13.82
C GLU A 183 -3.38 10.76 13.61
N ALA A 184 -2.72 11.37 12.62
CA ALA A 184 -2.93 12.76 12.26
C ALA A 184 -4.38 13.05 11.84
N ALA A 185 -5.01 12.16 11.08
CA ALA A 185 -6.41 12.31 10.68
C ALA A 185 -7.38 12.29 11.86
N ARG A 186 -7.08 11.55 12.95
CA ARG A 186 -7.89 11.53 14.17
C ARG A 186 -7.84 12.86 14.96
N GLU A 187 -6.76 13.63 14.79
CA GLU A 187 -6.59 14.95 15.41
C GLU A 187 -7.28 16.07 14.61
N LEU A 188 -7.65 15.77 13.37
CA LEU A 188 -8.37 16.67 12.47
C LEU A 188 -9.87 16.38 12.56
N ASP A 189 -10.71 17.41 12.25
CA ASP A 189 -12.16 17.22 12.21
C ASP A 189 -12.59 16.21 11.15
N ASP A 190 -13.76 15.58 11.39
CA ASP A 190 -14.37 14.57 10.53
C ASP A 190 -14.46 14.98 9.06
N LYS A 191 -14.23 14.04 8.16
CA LYS A 191 -14.27 14.20 6.69
C LYS A 191 -13.13 15.03 6.10
N VAL A 192 -11.91 14.78 6.54
CA VAL A 192 -10.71 15.35 5.94
C VAL A 192 -10.03 14.36 5.01
N ASN A 193 -9.39 14.89 3.98
CA ASN A 193 -8.47 14.15 3.15
C ASN A 193 -7.04 14.43 3.65
N VAL A 194 -6.22 13.39 3.79
CA VAL A 194 -4.83 13.52 4.21
C VAL A 194 -3.91 12.92 3.16
N VAL A 195 -2.87 13.65 2.80
CA VAL A 195 -1.85 13.15 1.87
C VAL A 195 -0.47 13.22 2.50
N ALA A 196 0.32 12.17 2.33
CA ALA A 196 1.70 12.18 2.76
C ALA A 196 2.54 13.00 1.78
N VAL A 197 3.41 13.83 2.34
CA VAL A 197 4.30 14.68 1.55
C VAL A 197 5.73 14.60 2.04
N GLU A 198 6.67 14.78 1.13
CA GLU A 198 8.09 14.91 1.43
C GLU A 198 8.72 16.06 0.66
N GLU A 199 9.85 16.51 1.14
CA GLU A 199 10.61 17.60 0.53
C GLU A 199 11.63 17.04 -0.46
N VAL A 200 11.63 17.56 -1.67
CA VAL A 200 12.61 17.20 -2.71
C VAL A 200 13.40 18.43 -3.16
N PRO A 201 14.59 18.23 -3.75
CA PRO A 201 15.30 19.31 -4.43
C PRO A 201 14.39 20.01 -5.46
N ARG A 202 14.46 21.37 -5.49
CA ARG A 202 13.56 22.19 -6.29
C ARG A 202 13.55 21.80 -7.79
N GLU A 203 14.68 21.37 -8.30
CA GLU A 203 14.88 20.94 -9.69
C GLU A 203 14.17 19.64 -10.06
N ARG A 204 13.62 18.92 -9.06
CA ARG A 204 12.92 17.64 -9.28
C ARG A 204 11.42 17.71 -9.16
N VAL A 205 10.85 18.88 -8.83
CA VAL A 205 9.42 19.03 -8.57
C VAL A 205 8.56 18.78 -9.82
N ASP A 206 9.12 18.93 -11.02
CA ASP A 206 8.45 18.71 -12.30
C ASP A 206 8.10 17.25 -12.60
N GLN A 207 8.54 16.31 -11.75
CA GLN A 207 8.28 14.88 -11.88
C GLN A 207 7.07 14.41 -11.06
N TYR A 208 6.54 15.25 -10.15
CA TYR A 208 5.58 14.87 -9.12
C TYR A 208 4.42 15.85 -9.03
N GLY A 209 3.35 15.40 -8.36
CA GLY A 209 2.33 16.32 -7.85
C GLY A 209 2.92 17.15 -6.70
N VAL A 210 2.76 18.46 -6.75
CA VAL A 210 3.31 19.42 -5.77
C VAL A 210 2.18 20.12 -5.04
N VAL A 211 2.34 20.32 -3.72
CA VAL A 211 1.32 20.97 -2.89
C VAL A 211 1.75 22.36 -2.42
N GLY A 212 0.78 23.26 -2.34
CA GLY A 212 0.95 24.56 -1.66
C GLY A 212 0.67 24.45 -0.18
N VAL A 213 1.49 25.13 0.63
CA VAL A 213 1.45 25.07 2.10
C VAL A 213 0.60 26.19 2.67
N GLY A 214 -0.37 25.84 3.50
CA GLY A 214 -1.19 26.75 4.26
C GLY A 214 -0.89 26.68 5.76
N PRO A 215 -1.86 27.10 6.61
CA PRO A 215 -1.71 27.06 8.07
C PRO A 215 -1.38 25.67 8.58
N THR A 216 -0.44 25.61 9.54
CA THR A 216 0.01 24.36 10.17
C THR A 216 -0.81 24.05 11.40
N LYS A 217 -1.17 22.76 11.60
CA LYS A 217 -1.80 22.22 12.81
C LYS A 217 -1.04 20.96 13.22
N GLY A 218 -0.25 21.04 14.28
CA GLY A 218 0.62 19.93 14.72
C GLY A 218 1.63 19.51 13.64
N LYS A 219 1.61 18.24 13.27
CA LYS A 219 2.47 17.67 12.18
C LYS A 219 1.86 17.86 10.79
N THR A 220 0.63 18.38 10.70
CA THR A 220 -0.08 18.60 9.44
C THR A 220 -0.15 20.07 9.07
N PHE A 221 -0.42 20.34 7.81
CA PHE A 221 -0.72 21.69 7.32
C PHE A 221 -1.88 21.61 6.32
N ALA A 222 -2.66 22.68 6.24
CA ALA A 222 -3.70 22.79 5.23
C ALA A 222 -3.06 22.92 3.84
N ILE A 223 -3.57 22.19 2.87
CA ILE A 223 -3.12 22.31 1.47
C ILE A 223 -3.92 23.44 0.81
N THR A 224 -3.23 24.42 0.27
CA THR A 224 -3.84 25.59 -0.40
C THR A 224 -3.95 25.42 -1.91
N SER A 225 -3.14 24.57 -2.49
CA SER A 225 -3.15 24.25 -3.92
C SER A 225 -2.45 22.92 -4.19
N MET A 226 -2.78 22.30 -5.31
CA MET A 226 -2.09 21.12 -5.84
C MET A 226 -1.84 21.33 -7.32
N VAL A 227 -0.69 20.89 -7.83
CA VAL A 227 -0.35 21.01 -9.26
C VAL A 227 0.38 19.74 -9.68
N GLU A 228 -0.15 19.04 -10.69
CA GLU A 228 0.51 17.86 -11.26
C GLU A 228 1.65 18.29 -12.18
N LYS A 229 2.86 17.81 -11.88
CA LYS A 229 4.08 18.02 -12.66
C LYS A 229 4.26 19.48 -13.12
N PRO A 230 4.33 20.44 -12.19
CA PRO A 230 4.47 21.84 -12.54
C PRO A 230 5.84 22.13 -13.18
N ARG A 231 5.94 23.18 -13.98
CA ARG A 231 7.26 23.74 -14.29
C ARG A 231 7.92 24.21 -12.99
N VAL A 232 9.25 24.05 -12.87
CA VAL A 232 10.02 24.37 -11.65
C VAL A 232 9.71 25.76 -11.11
N GLU A 233 9.59 26.75 -12.02
CA GLU A 233 9.34 28.16 -11.68
C GLU A 233 7.93 28.40 -11.12
N ARG A 234 6.96 27.53 -11.49
CA ARG A 234 5.55 27.63 -11.11
C ARG A 234 5.14 26.71 -9.98
N ALA A 235 6.05 25.87 -9.51
CA ALA A 235 5.77 24.95 -8.41
C ALA A 235 5.47 25.75 -7.13
N PRO A 236 4.33 25.49 -6.43
CA PRO A 236 3.93 26.26 -5.26
C PRO A 236 4.86 26.05 -4.05
N SER A 237 5.57 24.92 -4.02
CA SER A 237 6.57 24.58 -2.99
C SER A 237 7.55 23.56 -3.54
N ASN A 238 8.35 22.95 -2.68
CA ASN A 238 9.16 21.75 -2.96
C ASN A 238 8.63 20.49 -2.23
N LEU A 239 7.38 20.55 -1.74
CA LEU A 239 6.69 19.41 -1.12
C LEU A 239 5.90 18.64 -2.17
N ILE A 240 6.26 17.38 -2.33
CA ILE A 240 5.64 16.47 -3.32
C ILE A 240 4.72 15.46 -2.64
N LEU A 241 3.76 14.95 -3.41
CA LEU A 241 2.91 13.83 -3.03
C LEU A 241 3.70 12.53 -3.10
N THR A 242 3.72 11.75 -2.02
CA THR A 242 4.55 10.54 -1.89
C THR A 242 3.82 9.24 -2.14
N GLY A 243 2.59 9.31 -2.66
CA GLY A 243 1.85 8.07 -3.00
C GLY A 243 1.18 7.39 -1.80
N ARG A 244 0.94 8.10 -0.72
CA ARG A 244 0.10 7.68 0.42
C ARG A 244 -1.00 8.70 0.62
N TYR A 245 -2.26 8.23 0.61
CA TYR A 245 -3.45 9.08 0.69
C TYR A 245 -4.49 8.46 1.61
N ILE A 246 -5.20 9.30 2.37
CA ILE A 246 -6.48 9.01 2.99
C ILE A 246 -7.49 9.88 2.29
N LEU A 247 -8.46 9.29 1.63
CA LEU A 247 -9.42 9.99 0.78
C LEU A 247 -10.85 9.69 1.22
N GLN A 248 -11.69 10.71 1.11
CA GLN A 248 -13.13 10.59 1.28
C GLN A 248 -13.77 9.99 0.02
N PRO A 249 -14.87 9.22 0.14
CA PRO A 249 -15.48 8.52 -0.97
C PRO A 249 -16.03 9.43 -2.08
N GLU A 250 -16.26 10.70 -1.79
CA GLU A 250 -16.72 11.68 -2.78
C GLU A 250 -15.72 11.91 -3.94
N ILE A 251 -14.45 11.54 -3.75
CA ILE A 251 -13.46 11.53 -4.84
C ILE A 251 -13.91 10.63 -6.00
N LEU A 252 -14.67 9.56 -5.72
CA LEU A 252 -15.16 8.63 -6.73
C LEU A 252 -16.23 9.26 -7.62
N ASP A 253 -17.04 10.15 -7.08
CA ASP A 253 -18.05 10.90 -7.83
C ASP A 253 -17.37 11.91 -8.78
N VAL A 254 -16.28 12.55 -8.34
CA VAL A 254 -15.45 13.42 -9.19
C VAL A 254 -14.80 12.63 -10.31
N LEU A 255 -14.15 11.50 -9.97
CA LEU A 255 -13.46 10.64 -10.94
C LEU A 255 -14.40 10.05 -12.01
N GLN A 256 -15.68 9.88 -11.70
CA GLN A 256 -16.68 9.36 -12.64
C GLN A 256 -16.90 10.29 -13.83
N THR A 257 -16.80 11.60 -13.62
CA THR A 257 -17.12 12.63 -14.63
C THR A 257 -15.89 13.36 -15.14
N GLN A 258 -14.70 13.02 -14.62
CA GLN A 258 -13.47 13.71 -14.95
C GLN A 258 -13.00 13.38 -16.37
N ASP A 259 -12.71 14.41 -17.13
CA ASP A 259 -12.06 14.30 -18.45
C ASP A 259 -10.58 13.87 -18.32
N ARG A 260 -10.03 13.36 -19.42
CA ARG A 260 -8.59 13.03 -19.49
C ARG A 260 -7.76 14.32 -19.43
N GLY A 261 -6.81 14.35 -18.52
CA GLY A 261 -5.87 15.46 -18.33
C GLY A 261 -4.52 15.23 -19.02
N ALA A 262 -3.45 15.62 -18.33
CA ALA A 262 -2.10 15.51 -18.82
C ALA A 262 -1.74 14.06 -19.22
N GLY A 263 -1.12 13.90 -20.39
CA GLY A 263 -0.77 12.58 -20.94
C GLY A 263 -1.95 11.74 -21.44
N GLY A 264 -3.16 12.28 -21.52
CA GLY A 264 -4.36 11.55 -21.90
C GLY A 264 -4.90 10.62 -20.79
N GLU A 265 -4.44 10.82 -19.56
CA GLU A 265 -4.79 10.03 -18.39
C GLU A 265 -5.80 10.76 -17.49
N ILE A 266 -6.58 10.00 -16.73
CA ILE A 266 -7.41 10.50 -15.63
C ILE A 266 -6.50 10.61 -14.40
N GLN A 267 -6.06 11.84 -14.12
CA GLN A 267 -5.11 12.10 -13.03
C GLN A 267 -5.84 12.20 -11.69
N LEU A 268 -5.32 11.50 -10.68
CA LEU A 268 -5.86 11.60 -9.31
C LEU A 268 -5.67 13.00 -8.74
N THR A 269 -4.55 13.67 -9.05
CA THR A 269 -4.27 15.02 -8.58
C THR A 269 -5.33 16.00 -9.05
N ASP A 270 -5.79 15.89 -10.30
CA ASP A 270 -6.86 16.76 -10.85
C ASP A 270 -8.19 16.54 -10.10
N ALA A 271 -8.53 15.27 -9.78
CA ALA A 271 -9.70 14.96 -8.98
C ALA A 271 -9.59 15.52 -7.55
N MET A 272 -8.42 15.45 -6.94
CA MET A 272 -8.19 16.02 -5.60
C MET A 272 -8.31 17.56 -5.63
N ILE A 273 -7.85 18.20 -6.68
CA ILE A 273 -8.02 19.67 -6.87
C ILE A 273 -9.51 20.02 -6.93
N GLU A 274 -10.29 19.29 -7.71
CA GLU A 274 -11.73 19.54 -7.80
C GLU A 274 -12.43 19.30 -6.45
N LEU A 275 -12.13 18.19 -5.80
CA LEU A 275 -12.70 17.87 -4.48
C LEU A 275 -12.27 18.90 -3.41
N SER A 276 -11.08 19.48 -3.52
CA SER A 276 -10.59 20.49 -2.55
C SER A 276 -11.40 21.79 -2.52
N ARG A 277 -12.28 22.02 -3.51
CA ARG A 277 -13.21 23.15 -3.49
C ARG A 277 -14.33 23.01 -2.44
N THR A 278 -14.60 21.78 -2.02
CA THR A 278 -15.70 21.44 -1.11
C THR A 278 -15.23 20.71 0.15
N GLN A 279 -14.03 20.12 0.14
CA GLN A 279 -13.48 19.37 1.25
C GLN A 279 -12.05 19.78 1.56
N ASN A 280 -11.68 19.75 2.83
CA ASN A 280 -10.34 20.09 3.27
C ASN A 280 -9.34 18.97 2.96
N PHE A 281 -8.16 19.38 2.49
CA PHE A 281 -6.99 18.54 2.31
C PHE A 281 -5.87 18.99 3.26
N TYR A 282 -5.23 18.02 3.89
CA TYR A 282 -4.09 18.26 4.76
C TYR A 282 -2.88 17.46 4.29
N GLY A 283 -1.71 18.10 4.31
CA GLY A 283 -0.43 17.46 4.08
C GLY A 283 0.18 17.02 5.40
N LEU A 284 0.71 15.80 5.46
CA LEU A 284 1.54 15.30 6.55
C LEU A 284 2.96 15.12 6.07
N LYS A 285 3.92 15.82 6.68
CA LYS A 285 5.34 15.45 6.60
C LYS A 285 5.58 14.26 7.52
N PHE A 286 5.62 13.06 6.96
CA PHE A 286 5.83 11.85 7.74
C PHE A 286 7.27 11.69 8.19
N GLU A 287 7.47 10.92 9.24
CA GLU A 287 8.79 10.49 9.71
C GLU A 287 9.19 9.19 9.00
N GLY A 288 10.46 9.08 8.63
CA GLY A 288 10.99 7.93 7.94
C GLY A 288 11.70 8.28 6.64
N ARG A 289 12.21 7.26 5.99
CA ARG A 289 12.90 7.37 4.71
C ARG A 289 12.05 6.76 3.61
N SER A 290 11.75 7.54 2.59
CA SER A 290 11.05 7.06 1.40
C SER A 290 12.02 6.55 0.32
N PHE A 291 11.53 5.62 -0.48
CA PHE A 291 12.25 5.07 -1.64
C PHE A 291 11.28 5.00 -2.82
N ASP A 292 11.57 5.77 -3.87
CA ASP A 292 10.89 5.63 -5.17
C ASP A 292 11.41 4.39 -5.89
N CYS A 293 10.83 3.22 -5.59
CA CYS A 293 11.12 1.96 -6.24
C CYS A 293 10.55 1.87 -7.68
N GLY A 294 9.89 2.90 -8.17
CA GLY A 294 9.58 3.08 -9.60
C GLY A 294 10.81 3.48 -10.42
N SER A 295 11.91 3.89 -9.78
CA SER A 295 13.21 4.18 -10.39
C SER A 295 14.25 3.11 -10.03
N LYS A 296 15.21 2.85 -10.92
CA LYS A 296 16.29 1.85 -10.67
C LYS A 296 17.15 2.22 -9.47
N ILE A 297 17.48 3.52 -9.31
CA ILE A 297 18.31 4.01 -8.21
C ILE A 297 17.55 3.88 -6.88
N GLY A 298 16.29 4.30 -6.83
CA GLY A 298 15.46 4.19 -5.64
C GLY A 298 15.23 2.74 -5.22
N PHE A 299 15.01 1.84 -6.18
CA PHE A 299 14.89 0.41 -5.94
C PHE A 299 16.17 -0.20 -5.35
N LEU A 300 17.35 0.12 -5.90
CA LEU A 300 18.62 -0.33 -5.36
C LEU A 300 18.89 0.26 -3.98
N ALA A 301 18.57 1.55 -3.76
CA ALA A 301 18.71 2.19 -2.47
C ALA A 301 17.81 1.55 -1.41
N ALA A 302 16.57 1.18 -1.76
CA ALA A 302 15.68 0.42 -0.90
C ALA A 302 16.32 -0.94 -0.52
N ASN A 303 16.78 -1.72 -1.49
CA ASN A 303 17.44 -2.99 -1.24
C ASN A 303 18.61 -2.86 -0.26
N VAL A 304 19.48 -1.88 -0.47
CA VAL A 304 20.61 -1.64 0.44
C VAL A 304 20.13 -1.27 1.85
N SER A 305 19.16 -0.36 1.96
CA SER A 305 18.67 0.12 3.25
C SER A 305 17.98 -0.98 4.06
N TYR A 306 17.06 -1.72 3.42
CA TYR A 306 16.36 -2.83 4.07
C TYR A 306 17.30 -3.98 4.44
N ALA A 307 18.29 -4.31 3.57
CA ALA A 307 19.29 -5.32 3.89
C ALA A 307 20.16 -4.93 5.10
N LEU A 308 20.47 -3.63 5.26
CA LEU A 308 21.28 -3.14 6.38
C LEU A 308 20.54 -3.11 7.72
N GLU A 309 19.21 -3.19 7.74
CA GLU A 309 18.40 -3.32 8.96
C GLU A 309 18.18 -4.79 9.37
N ARG A 310 18.34 -5.73 8.47
CA ARG A 310 18.16 -7.16 8.71
C ARG A 310 19.28 -7.74 9.55
N LYS A 311 18.99 -8.16 10.79
CA LYS A 311 19.99 -8.68 11.75
C LYS A 311 20.72 -9.92 11.24
N ASP A 312 20.05 -10.74 10.45
CA ASP A 312 20.58 -12.00 9.89
C ASP A 312 21.59 -11.80 8.76
N ILE A 313 21.46 -10.73 7.97
CA ILE A 313 22.31 -10.47 6.79
C ILE A 313 23.17 -9.21 6.90
N ALA A 314 22.78 -8.22 7.72
CA ALA A 314 23.46 -6.93 7.79
C ALA A 314 24.98 -7.00 8.06
N PRO A 315 25.49 -7.87 8.95
CA PRO A 315 26.94 -7.92 9.20
C PRO A 315 27.73 -8.33 7.95
N GLY A 316 27.31 -9.41 7.29
CA GLY A 316 27.93 -9.89 6.06
C GLY A 316 27.78 -8.92 4.90
N PHE A 317 26.58 -8.35 4.75
CA PHE A 317 26.29 -7.39 3.69
C PHE A 317 27.09 -6.08 3.83
N ARG A 318 27.30 -5.58 5.06
CA ARG A 318 28.18 -4.41 5.31
C ARG A 318 29.62 -4.67 4.90
N ALA A 319 30.12 -5.86 5.18
CA ALA A 319 31.47 -6.26 4.79
C ALA A 319 31.61 -6.30 3.26
N GLU A 320 30.60 -6.87 2.58
CA GLU A 320 30.60 -6.97 1.13
C GLU A 320 30.48 -5.61 0.43
N ILE A 321 29.63 -4.70 0.91
CA ILE A 321 29.55 -3.33 0.38
C ILE A 321 30.91 -2.62 0.52
N LYS A 322 31.56 -2.75 1.68
CA LYS A 322 32.90 -2.14 1.90
C LYS A 322 33.92 -2.68 0.93
N ARG A 323 33.91 -4.01 0.66
CA ARG A 323 34.80 -4.64 -0.29
C ARG A 323 34.59 -4.08 -1.71
N ILE A 324 33.34 -4.05 -2.18
CA ILE A 324 32.98 -3.53 -3.51
C ILE A 324 33.41 -2.07 -3.68
N LEU A 325 33.11 -1.21 -2.69
CA LEU A 325 33.49 0.20 -2.74
C LEU A 325 35.01 0.41 -2.68
N GLY A 326 35.72 -0.45 -1.92
CA GLY A 326 37.20 -0.43 -1.87
C GLY A 326 37.83 -0.77 -3.21
N GLU A 327 37.29 -1.75 -3.92
CA GLU A 327 37.77 -2.14 -5.25
C GLU A 327 37.54 -1.03 -6.30
N LEU A 328 36.43 -0.31 -6.23
CA LEU A 328 36.11 0.80 -7.13
C LEU A 328 36.98 2.06 -6.87
N ASN A 329 37.47 2.27 -5.64
CA ASN A 329 38.28 3.44 -5.28
C ASN A 329 39.80 3.17 -5.32
N GLY A 330 40.22 1.91 -5.56
CA GLY A 330 41.64 1.50 -5.62
C GLY A 330 42.16 1.21 -7.03
N GLY A 331 41.35 1.49 -8.08
CA GLY A 331 41.69 1.32 -9.50
C GLY A 331 42.07 2.70 -10.14
#